data_94323cf76797d49f1bf2c7cd4dd25b6c
#
_entry.id   94323cf76797d49f1bf2c7cd4dd25b6c
#
_cell.length_a   1.000
_cell.length_b   1.000
_cell.length_c   1.000
_cell.angle_alpha   90.00
_cell.angle_beta   90.00
_cell.angle_gamma   90.00
#
_symmetry.space_group_name_H-M   'P 1'
#
loop_
_entity.id
_entity.type
_entity.pdbx_description
1 polymer ?
#
loop_
_entity_poly.entity_id
_entity_poly.type
_entity_poly.pdbx_seq_one_letter_code
_entity_poly.pdbx_strand_id
1 'polypeptide(L)'
;MQLNVEQRKLVQSKPAGHSLIRGVAGSGKTTVAVNRIPFLLENYCFDKDDKILMVTYNKSLISYIKYIYDKVEKDREYEIISLFEIDKSKLEIKNIDALMYRYFMEYCKSNNLQLQVESRQAIISSIIIKAIHDAKQYYSDVKIIDQSNLNFISEEIGWIK
;
A
#
# COMPACT_ATOMS: atom_id res chain seq x y z
N MET A 1 -8.66 -23.85 -1.42
CA MET A 1 -7.86 -23.56 -0.21
C MET A 1 -8.81 -23.50 0.99
N GLN A 2 -8.69 -24.40 1.99
CA GLN A 2 -9.68 -24.47 3.07
C GLN A 2 -9.37 -23.41 4.14
N LEU A 3 -10.33 -22.54 4.42
CA LEU A 3 -10.31 -21.58 5.51
C LEU A 3 -10.85 -22.24 6.80
N ASN A 4 -10.26 -21.95 7.95
CA ASN A 4 -10.83 -22.34 9.22
C ASN A 4 -12.07 -21.48 9.58
N VAL A 5 -12.77 -21.84 10.67
CA VAL A 5 -14.03 -21.19 11.06
C VAL A 5 -13.83 -19.71 11.37
N GLU A 6 -12.74 -19.33 12.05
CA GLU A 6 -12.44 -17.92 12.37
C GLU A 6 -12.13 -17.12 11.13
N GLN A 7 -11.32 -17.68 10.22
CA GLN A 7 -11.00 -17.05 8.95
C GLN A 7 -12.25 -16.83 8.08
N ARG A 8 -13.17 -17.80 8.02
CA ARG A 8 -14.45 -17.65 7.31
C ARG A 8 -15.30 -16.52 7.89
N LYS A 9 -15.38 -16.41 9.23
CA LYS A 9 -16.10 -15.29 9.88
C LYS A 9 -15.51 -13.93 9.47
N LEU A 10 -14.17 -13.82 9.42
CA LEU A 10 -13.50 -12.59 8.97
C LEU A 10 -13.78 -12.28 7.51
N VAL A 11 -13.75 -13.28 6.62
CA VAL A 11 -14.06 -13.11 5.20
C VAL A 11 -15.48 -12.58 5.01
N GLN A 12 -16.45 -13.13 5.73
CA GLN A 12 -17.88 -12.82 5.59
C GLN A 12 -18.34 -11.67 6.49
N SER A 13 -17.45 -11.05 7.28
CA SER A 13 -17.84 -9.95 8.15
C SER A 13 -18.23 -8.71 7.35
N LYS A 14 -19.29 -8.02 7.80
CA LYS A 14 -19.75 -6.76 7.19
C LYS A 14 -18.63 -5.71 7.23
N PRO A 15 -18.32 -5.03 6.13
CA PRO A 15 -17.39 -3.90 6.14
C PRO A 15 -18.06 -2.74 6.88
N ALA A 16 -17.51 -2.37 8.05
CA ALA A 16 -17.99 -1.25 8.85
C ALA A 16 -16.79 -0.58 9.52
N GLY A 17 -16.48 0.63 9.07
CA GLY A 17 -15.36 1.42 9.61
C GLY A 17 -14.00 0.73 9.39
N HIS A 18 -13.12 0.83 10.39
CA HIS A 18 -11.77 0.28 10.33
C HIS A 18 -11.68 -1.05 11.07
N SER A 19 -11.02 -2.04 10.46
CA SER A 19 -10.78 -3.34 11.07
C SER A 19 -9.28 -3.65 11.09
N LEU A 20 -8.76 -4.11 12.23
CA LEU A 20 -7.38 -4.52 12.39
C LEU A 20 -7.31 -6.03 12.64
N ILE A 21 -6.74 -6.78 11.69
CA ILE A 21 -6.52 -8.22 11.81
C ILE A 21 -5.10 -8.48 12.27
N ARG A 22 -4.93 -9.04 13.46
CA ARG A 22 -3.64 -9.42 14.03
C ARG A 22 -3.44 -10.92 13.95
N GLY A 23 -2.19 -11.35 13.86
CA GLY A 23 -1.81 -12.77 13.87
C GLY A 23 -0.32 -12.94 13.60
N VAL A 24 0.24 -14.06 14.03
CA VAL A 24 1.65 -14.42 13.79
C VAL A 24 1.96 -14.59 12.31
N ALA A 25 3.23 -14.62 11.96
CA ALA A 25 3.65 -14.95 10.59
C ALA A 25 3.10 -16.33 10.19
N GLY A 26 2.62 -16.48 8.96
CA GLY A 26 2.03 -17.74 8.50
C GLY A 26 0.58 -18.00 8.91
N SER A 27 -0.05 -17.18 9.74
CA SER A 27 -1.45 -17.39 10.19
C SER A 27 -2.52 -17.22 9.10
N GLY A 28 -2.12 -16.94 7.85
CA GLY A 28 -3.04 -16.80 6.73
C GLY A 28 -3.71 -15.44 6.58
N LYS A 29 -3.18 -14.36 7.18
CA LYS A 29 -3.75 -12.99 7.04
C LYS A 29 -3.97 -12.56 5.60
N THR A 30 -2.96 -12.76 4.74
CA THR A 30 -3.06 -12.46 3.30
C THR A 30 -4.11 -13.33 2.63
N THR A 31 -4.19 -14.60 2.99
CA THR A 31 -5.21 -15.53 2.49
C THR A 31 -6.62 -15.05 2.82
N VAL A 32 -6.85 -14.63 4.07
CA VAL A 32 -8.14 -14.07 4.50
C VAL A 32 -8.46 -12.80 3.71
N ALA A 33 -7.49 -11.89 3.55
CA ALA A 33 -7.69 -10.65 2.81
C ALA A 33 -8.07 -10.93 1.34
N VAL A 34 -7.38 -11.87 0.67
CA VAL A 34 -7.68 -12.23 -0.72
C VAL A 34 -9.03 -12.92 -0.86
N ASN A 35 -9.35 -13.88 0.02
CA ASN A 35 -10.66 -14.56 -0.01
C ASN A 35 -11.84 -13.61 0.31
N ARG A 36 -11.59 -12.49 0.98
CA ARG A 36 -12.58 -11.46 1.25
C ARG A 36 -12.97 -10.67 0.01
N ILE A 37 -12.09 -10.55 -0.98
CA ILE A 37 -12.32 -9.74 -2.19
C ILE A 37 -13.60 -10.17 -2.93
N PRO A 38 -13.79 -11.45 -3.33
CA PRO A 38 -15.02 -11.86 -4.01
C PRO A 38 -16.26 -11.59 -3.18
N PHE A 39 -16.22 -11.85 -1.87
CA PHE A 39 -17.33 -11.56 -0.97
C PHE A 39 -17.72 -10.07 -0.99
N LEU A 40 -16.73 -9.16 -0.98
CA LEU A 40 -16.99 -7.72 -1.03
C LEU A 40 -17.52 -7.28 -2.40
N LEU A 41 -16.96 -7.82 -3.49
CA LEU A 41 -17.43 -7.52 -4.85
C LEU A 41 -18.89 -7.90 -5.04
N GLU A 42 -19.31 -9.09 -4.56
CA GLU A 42 -20.66 -9.60 -4.70
C GLU A 42 -21.70 -8.91 -3.82
N ASN A 43 -21.30 -8.49 -2.62
CA ASN A 43 -22.26 -8.05 -1.61
C ASN A 43 -22.25 -6.55 -1.33
N TYR A 44 -21.21 -5.82 -1.79
CA TYR A 44 -21.02 -4.43 -1.42
C TYR A 44 -20.54 -3.51 -2.55
N CYS A 45 -20.20 -4.02 -3.72
CA CYS A 45 -19.73 -3.23 -4.86
C CYS A 45 -20.80 -3.23 -5.96
N PHE A 46 -21.94 -2.58 -5.71
CA PHE A 46 -23.07 -2.56 -6.64
C PHE A 46 -22.98 -1.41 -7.63
N ASP A 47 -22.49 -0.25 -7.21
CA ASP A 47 -22.39 0.92 -8.06
C ASP A 47 -21.17 0.84 -9.00
N LYS A 48 -21.23 1.52 -10.14
CA LYS A 48 -20.15 1.52 -11.14
C LYS A 48 -18.84 2.09 -10.59
N ASP A 49 -18.93 3.01 -9.65
CA ASP A 49 -17.78 3.68 -9.05
C ASP A 49 -17.21 2.93 -7.82
N ASP A 50 -17.93 1.91 -7.35
CA ASP A 50 -17.45 1.08 -6.25
C ASP A 50 -16.22 0.29 -6.66
N LYS A 51 -15.17 0.38 -5.87
CA LYS A 51 -13.89 -0.30 -6.12
C LYS A 51 -13.29 -0.85 -4.85
N ILE A 52 -12.61 -1.97 -4.99
CA ILE A 52 -11.75 -2.54 -3.96
C ILE A 52 -10.31 -2.20 -4.29
N LEU A 53 -9.63 -1.52 -3.39
CA LEU A 53 -8.21 -1.26 -3.47
C LEU A 53 -7.47 -2.15 -2.46
N MET A 54 -6.67 -3.08 -2.95
CA MET A 54 -5.75 -3.86 -2.13
C MET A 54 -4.34 -3.31 -2.26
N VAL A 55 -3.77 -2.88 -1.14
CA VAL A 55 -2.44 -2.25 -1.11
C VAL A 55 -1.47 -3.13 -0.36
N THR A 56 -0.25 -3.24 -0.89
CA THR A 56 0.86 -3.94 -0.24
C THR A 56 2.13 -3.11 -0.30
N TYR A 57 2.97 -3.25 0.72
CA TYR A 57 4.29 -2.60 0.75
C TYR A 57 5.29 -3.28 -0.18
N ASN A 58 5.24 -4.61 -0.29
CA ASN A 58 6.21 -5.37 -1.07
C ASN A 58 5.70 -5.65 -2.49
N LYS A 59 6.46 -5.21 -3.50
CA LYS A 59 6.14 -5.42 -4.93
C LYS A 59 6.00 -6.89 -5.31
N SER A 60 6.85 -7.78 -4.76
CA SER A 60 6.79 -9.21 -5.05
C SER A 60 5.51 -9.87 -4.50
N LEU A 61 4.91 -9.28 -3.47
CA LEU A 61 3.65 -9.76 -2.91
C LEU A 61 2.46 -9.54 -3.84
N ILE A 62 2.53 -8.56 -4.75
CA ILE A 62 1.47 -8.31 -5.74
C ILE A 62 1.24 -9.54 -6.62
N SER A 63 2.30 -10.13 -7.16
CA SER A 63 2.21 -11.33 -8.01
C SER A 63 1.65 -12.51 -7.23
N TYR A 64 2.05 -12.67 -5.98
CA TYR A 64 1.54 -13.71 -5.09
C TYR A 64 0.05 -13.50 -4.76
N ILE A 65 -0.37 -12.27 -4.47
CA ILE A 65 -1.78 -11.92 -4.23
C ILE A 65 -2.63 -12.23 -5.45
N LYS A 66 -2.18 -11.83 -6.65
CA LYS A 66 -2.87 -12.15 -7.90
C LYS A 66 -3.01 -13.65 -8.12
N TYR A 67 -1.93 -14.40 -7.91
CA TYR A 67 -1.96 -15.87 -8.00
C TYR A 67 -2.97 -16.50 -7.03
N ILE A 68 -3.00 -16.05 -5.76
CA ILE A 68 -4.00 -16.57 -4.80
C ILE A 68 -5.41 -16.19 -5.25
N TYR A 69 -5.62 -14.96 -5.71
CA TYR A 69 -6.92 -14.49 -6.16
C TYR A 69 -7.44 -15.33 -7.33
N ASP A 70 -6.62 -15.57 -8.34
CA ASP A 70 -6.97 -16.43 -9.48
C ASP A 70 -7.32 -17.86 -9.04
N LYS A 71 -6.63 -18.37 -8.01
CA LYS A 71 -6.93 -19.68 -7.44
C LYS A 71 -8.25 -19.69 -6.70
N VAL A 72 -8.54 -18.68 -5.90
CA VAL A 72 -9.82 -18.53 -5.18
C VAL A 72 -10.96 -18.42 -6.16
N GLU A 73 -10.81 -17.68 -7.25
CA GLU A 73 -11.81 -17.56 -8.31
C GLU A 73 -12.11 -18.91 -8.97
N LYS A 74 -11.06 -19.65 -9.35
CA LYS A 74 -11.21 -21.00 -9.94
C LYS A 74 -11.89 -21.98 -8.99
N ASP A 75 -11.50 -22.00 -7.72
CA ASP A 75 -12.14 -22.87 -6.72
C ASP A 75 -13.65 -22.55 -6.58
N ARG A 76 -14.03 -21.27 -6.77
CA ARG A 76 -15.43 -20.81 -6.71
C ARG A 76 -16.24 -21.13 -7.99
N GLU A 77 -15.62 -21.04 -9.16
CA GLU A 77 -16.28 -21.40 -10.45
C GLU A 77 -16.76 -22.84 -10.45
N TYR A 78 -16.11 -23.74 -9.70
CA TYR A 78 -16.54 -25.12 -9.52
C TYR A 78 -17.69 -25.30 -8.52
N GLU A 79 -17.88 -24.35 -7.59
CA GLU A 79 -18.89 -24.46 -6.52
C GLU A 79 -20.20 -23.73 -6.83
N ILE A 80 -20.16 -22.73 -7.69
CA ILE A 80 -21.32 -21.89 -7.99
C ILE A 80 -21.40 -21.67 -9.50
N ILE A 81 -22.49 -22.10 -10.12
CA ILE A 81 -22.94 -21.51 -11.38
C ILE A 81 -23.30 -20.07 -11.02
N SER A 82 -22.33 -19.19 -11.10
CA SER A 82 -22.50 -17.78 -10.74
C SER A 82 -23.51 -17.16 -11.67
N LEU A 83 -24.67 -16.81 -11.14
CA LEU A 83 -25.72 -16.07 -11.85
C LEU A 83 -25.30 -14.61 -12.13
N PHE A 84 -24.17 -14.18 -11.58
CA PHE A 84 -23.64 -12.82 -11.75
C PHE A 84 -22.15 -12.89 -12.10
N GLU A 85 -21.79 -12.31 -13.24
CA GLU A 85 -20.39 -12.07 -13.57
C GLU A 85 -19.79 -11.05 -12.59
N ILE A 86 -18.73 -11.45 -11.88
CA ILE A 86 -17.99 -10.54 -11.00
C ILE A 86 -17.17 -9.60 -11.89
N ASP A 87 -17.43 -8.32 -11.80
CA ASP A 87 -16.67 -7.31 -12.53
C ASP A 87 -15.27 -7.14 -11.94
N LYS A 88 -14.30 -7.83 -12.53
CA LYS A 88 -12.88 -7.80 -12.13
C LYS A 88 -12.25 -6.42 -12.31
N SER A 89 -12.86 -5.52 -13.09
CA SER A 89 -12.36 -4.14 -13.27
C SER A 89 -12.47 -3.31 -11.99
N LYS A 90 -13.31 -3.73 -11.05
CA LYS A 90 -13.49 -3.09 -9.74
C LYS A 90 -12.39 -3.42 -8.73
N LEU A 91 -11.46 -4.34 -9.03
CA LEU A 91 -10.36 -4.70 -8.15
C LEU A 91 -9.05 -4.06 -8.62
N GLU A 92 -8.45 -3.24 -7.77
CA GLU A 92 -7.10 -2.72 -7.96
C GLU A 92 -6.14 -3.30 -6.92
N ILE A 93 -5.05 -3.95 -7.37
CA ILE A 93 -3.98 -4.42 -6.47
C ILE A 93 -2.72 -3.63 -6.77
N LYS A 94 -2.26 -2.83 -5.80
CA LYS A 94 -1.14 -1.89 -5.99
C LYS A 94 -0.12 -1.95 -4.87
N ASN A 95 1.11 -1.55 -5.21
CA ASN A 95 2.13 -1.23 -4.23
C ASN A 95 1.85 0.16 -3.64
N ILE A 96 2.13 0.35 -2.35
CA ILE A 96 1.87 1.62 -1.66
C ILE A 96 2.67 2.77 -2.28
N ASP A 97 3.95 2.55 -2.63
CA ASP A 97 4.79 3.58 -3.23
C ASP A 97 4.24 4.02 -4.60
N ALA A 98 3.78 3.06 -5.42
CA ALA A 98 3.17 3.37 -6.72
C ALA A 98 1.86 4.15 -6.56
N LEU A 99 1.08 3.86 -5.52
CA LEU A 99 -0.14 4.58 -5.20
C LEU A 99 0.17 6.00 -4.76
N MET A 100 1.11 6.17 -3.82
CA MET A 100 1.55 7.48 -3.34
C MET A 100 2.13 8.34 -4.46
N TYR A 101 2.96 7.74 -5.34
CA TYR A 101 3.53 8.44 -6.49
C TYR A 101 2.44 8.93 -7.45
N ARG A 102 1.40 8.14 -7.70
CA ARG A 102 0.26 8.56 -8.52
C ARG A 102 -0.41 9.80 -7.95
N TYR A 103 -0.77 9.79 -6.66
CA TYR A 103 -1.39 10.94 -6.01
C TYR A 103 -0.47 12.17 -5.98
N PHE A 104 0.83 11.96 -5.77
CA PHE A 104 1.81 13.05 -5.86
C PHE A 104 1.82 13.70 -7.24
N MET A 105 1.84 12.89 -8.30
CA MET A 105 1.82 13.42 -9.68
C MET A 105 0.50 14.13 -10.03
N GLU A 106 -0.63 13.60 -9.57
CA GLU A 106 -1.94 14.24 -9.70
C GLU A 106 -1.97 15.60 -8.99
N TYR A 107 -1.44 15.66 -7.77
CA TYR A 107 -1.31 16.89 -6.99
C TYR A 107 -0.40 17.92 -7.72
N CYS A 108 0.76 17.51 -8.20
CA CYS A 108 1.66 18.37 -8.95
C CYS A 108 0.98 18.95 -10.21
N LYS A 109 0.27 18.09 -10.94
CA LYS A 109 -0.46 18.52 -12.15
C LYS A 109 -1.57 19.51 -11.81
N SER A 110 -2.36 19.27 -10.79
CA SER A 110 -3.48 20.14 -10.38
C SER A 110 -3.01 21.50 -9.87
N ASN A 111 -1.79 21.59 -9.32
CA ASN A 111 -1.23 22.83 -8.78
C ASN A 111 -0.15 23.45 -9.69
N ASN A 112 0.03 22.96 -10.93
CA ASN A 112 1.07 23.41 -11.87
C ASN A 112 2.49 23.37 -11.28
N LEU A 113 2.80 22.37 -10.43
CA LEU A 113 4.09 22.22 -9.81
C LEU A 113 5.01 21.33 -10.66
N GLN A 114 6.26 21.76 -10.85
CA GLN A 114 7.29 20.97 -11.54
C GLN A 114 8.19 20.26 -10.52
N LEU A 115 7.59 19.46 -9.64
CA LEU A 115 8.32 18.69 -8.64
C LEU A 115 8.62 17.28 -9.17
N GLN A 116 9.78 16.76 -8.80
CA GLN A 116 10.21 15.40 -9.14
C GLN A 116 10.65 14.66 -7.88
N VAL A 117 10.40 13.36 -7.84
CA VAL A 117 10.91 12.49 -6.77
C VAL A 117 12.33 12.08 -7.13
N GLU A 118 13.30 12.43 -6.29
CA GLU A 118 14.68 12.02 -6.45
C GLU A 118 14.94 10.73 -5.69
N SER A 119 15.49 9.73 -6.35
CA SER A 119 15.82 8.42 -5.78
C SER A 119 17.31 8.12 -5.77
N ARG A 120 18.13 8.94 -6.43
CA ARG A 120 19.58 8.75 -6.50
C ARG A 120 20.24 9.19 -5.19
N GLN A 121 20.79 8.24 -4.45
CA GLN A 121 21.36 8.49 -3.13
C GLN A 121 22.43 9.59 -3.11
N ALA A 122 23.27 9.67 -4.14
CA ALA A 122 24.30 10.70 -4.22
C ALA A 122 23.71 12.12 -4.29
N ILE A 123 22.59 12.30 -5.01
CA ILE A 123 21.92 13.60 -5.12
C ILE A 123 21.19 13.91 -3.81
N ILE A 124 20.51 12.94 -3.20
CA ILE A 124 19.86 13.10 -1.89
C ILE A 124 20.89 13.55 -0.85
N SER A 125 22.04 12.87 -0.77
CA SER A 125 23.11 13.25 0.15
C SER A 125 23.62 14.67 -0.09
N SER A 126 23.80 15.09 -1.36
CA SER A 126 24.25 16.45 -1.68
C SER A 126 23.22 17.50 -1.27
N ILE A 127 21.93 17.22 -1.42
CA ILE A 127 20.84 18.12 -0.98
C ILE A 127 20.85 18.24 0.55
N ILE A 128 20.98 17.11 1.26
CA ILE A 128 21.03 17.11 2.73
C ILE A 128 22.26 17.89 3.24
N ILE A 129 23.45 17.69 2.64
CA ILE A 129 24.67 18.44 3.00
C ILE A 129 24.43 19.94 2.82
N LYS A 130 23.85 20.35 1.70
CA LYS A 130 23.54 21.77 1.48
C LYS A 130 22.55 22.30 2.51
N ALA A 131 21.48 21.55 2.79
CA ALA A 131 20.49 21.93 3.80
C ALA A 131 21.11 22.05 5.21
N ILE A 132 22.04 21.15 5.59
CA ILE A 132 22.79 21.24 6.83
C ILE A 132 23.63 22.53 6.87
N HIS A 133 24.34 22.82 5.79
CA HIS A 133 25.15 24.04 5.69
C HIS A 133 24.28 25.30 5.85
N ASP A 134 23.17 25.37 5.14
CA ASP A 134 22.25 26.51 5.20
C ASP A 134 21.61 26.64 6.59
N ALA A 135 21.18 25.53 7.19
CA ALA A 135 20.61 25.53 8.54
C ALA A 135 21.62 25.96 9.61
N LYS A 136 22.89 25.61 9.47
CA LYS A 136 23.95 25.99 10.40
C LYS A 136 24.19 27.49 10.47
N GLN A 137 23.86 28.24 9.43
CA GLN A 137 23.92 29.72 9.41
C GLN A 137 22.89 30.34 10.36
N TYR A 138 21.73 29.69 10.54
CA TYR A 138 20.66 30.17 11.40
C TYR A 138 20.65 29.56 12.79
N TYR A 139 21.22 28.35 12.93
CA TYR A 139 21.19 27.53 14.14
C TYR A 139 22.61 27.08 14.54
N SER A 140 23.53 28.03 14.65
CA SER A 140 24.97 27.79 14.96
C SER A 140 25.17 26.98 16.24
N ASP A 141 24.28 27.15 17.23
CA ASP A 141 24.45 26.56 18.56
C ASP A 141 23.91 25.11 18.63
N VAL A 142 23.25 24.64 17.58
CA VAL A 142 22.66 23.29 17.54
C VAL A 142 23.71 22.29 17.03
N LYS A 143 24.34 21.57 17.95
CA LYS A 143 25.44 20.63 17.66
C LYS A 143 25.06 19.48 16.72
N ILE A 144 23.77 19.09 16.66
CA ILE A 144 23.31 18.00 15.80
C ILE A 144 23.32 18.40 14.32
N ILE A 145 23.20 19.71 14.02
CA ILE A 145 23.24 20.25 12.66
C ILE A 145 24.71 20.38 12.23
N ASP A 146 25.33 19.26 11.94
CA ASP A 146 26.71 19.17 11.48
C ASP A 146 26.85 18.10 10.39
N GLN A 147 27.80 18.32 9.47
CA GLN A 147 28.06 17.37 8.39
C GLN A 147 28.58 16.02 8.91
N SER A 148 29.24 16.00 10.08
CA SER A 148 29.65 14.75 10.74
C SER A 148 28.43 13.85 11.11
N ASN A 149 27.24 14.41 11.23
CA ASN A 149 26.01 13.73 11.56
C ASN A 149 25.14 13.40 10.33
N LEU A 150 25.72 13.50 9.11
CA LEU A 150 24.98 13.32 7.86
C LEU A 150 24.16 12.02 7.81
N ASN A 151 24.75 10.89 8.23
CA ASN A 151 24.07 9.59 8.20
C ASN A 151 22.87 9.59 9.16
N PHE A 152 23.06 10.08 10.37
CA PHE A 152 21.99 10.20 11.36
C PHE A 152 20.86 11.09 10.84
N ILE A 153 21.17 12.28 10.33
CA ILE A 153 20.17 13.22 9.79
C ILE A 153 19.44 12.59 8.60
N SER A 154 20.16 11.87 7.73
CA SER A 154 19.57 11.19 6.57
C SER A 154 18.59 10.08 6.98
N GLU A 155 18.92 9.32 8.04
CA GLU A 155 18.05 8.30 8.61
C GLU A 155 16.79 8.92 9.23
N GLU A 156 16.96 9.98 10.03
CA GLU A 156 15.82 10.69 10.66
C GLU A 156 14.87 11.28 9.61
N ILE A 157 15.39 11.90 8.53
CA ILE A 157 14.57 12.36 7.42
C ILE A 157 13.80 11.19 6.77
N GLY A 158 14.41 10.01 6.70
CA GLY A 158 13.78 8.79 6.21
C GLY A 158 12.60 8.32 7.06
N TRP A 159 12.59 8.63 8.37
CA TRP A 159 11.50 8.27 9.29
C TRP A 159 10.30 9.24 9.24
N ILE A 160 10.51 10.47 8.76
CA ILE A 160 9.46 11.51 8.68
C ILE A 160 8.49 11.30 7.49
N LYS A 161 8.68 10.26 6.71
CA LYS A 161 7.84 9.93 5.55
C LYS A 161 6.42 9.54 5.89
#